data_e021ac8938eba6bac0a48500a0f1a2ed
#
_entry.id   e021ac8938eba6bac0a48500a0f1a2ed
#
_cell.length_a   1.000
_cell.length_b   1.000
_cell.length_c   1.000
_cell.angle_alpha   90.00
_cell.angle_beta   90.00
_cell.angle_gamma   90.00
#
_symmetry.space_group_name_H-M   'P 1'
#
loop_
_entity.id
_entity.type
_entity.pdbx_description
1 polymer ?
#
loop_
_entity_poly.entity_id
_entity_poly.type
_entity_poly.pdbx_seq_one_letter_code
_entity_poly.pdbx_strand_id
1 'polypeptide(L)'
;MPLLTSHVKPMRLKLLVSIALVAFCAASLGACASDDDVLGISIIPADDDIGVSPPPPNLADLQNQSASEENDALKINAVGLQIRADAIREAALSYGARGGLAHRTFEIQRRLAEYDTSMSKAFDFSRLLIAAPSGLLVEPPIVSEAQQAVLVSSGGQDAAVADRIYRINRIARIVTAARNWRLYLERDWGRVDPPAAILLPKTAEEKAAWVAYVTQGWEQGIKQADETFESDIDRMTNDFTGMVRYRELLAQGMISKPYALADDRGITGGGREMRIGDRGVAITGQSSLISKSSAWTPANR
;
A
#
# COMPACT_ATOMS: atom_id res chain seq x y z
N MET A 1 3.67 -63.70 27.44
CA MET A 1 4.43 -62.88 28.43
C MET A 1 4.79 -61.59 27.76
N PRO A 2 4.69 -60.48 28.47
CA PRO A 2 3.77 -59.44 28.01
C PRO A 2 4.50 -58.26 27.33
N LEU A 3 3.69 -57.61 26.52
CA LEU A 3 3.79 -56.30 25.86
C LEU A 3 4.14 -55.15 26.84
N LEU A 4 5.08 -54.33 26.46
CA LEU A 4 5.27 -52.99 27.02
C LEU A 4 5.01 -51.95 25.92
N THR A 5 3.81 -51.41 25.93
CA THR A 5 3.39 -50.23 25.18
C THR A 5 3.92 -48.97 25.87
N SER A 6 4.81 -48.24 25.20
CA SER A 6 5.25 -46.93 25.62
C SER A 6 4.39 -45.86 24.90
N HIS A 7 3.48 -45.24 25.65
CA HIS A 7 2.73 -44.05 25.26
C HIS A 7 3.64 -42.83 25.25
N VAL A 8 3.95 -42.30 24.07
CA VAL A 8 4.52 -40.97 23.92
C VAL A 8 3.34 -40.01 23.62
N LYS A 9 3.03 -39.13 24.59
CA LYS A 9 2.09 -38.01 24.41
C LYS A 9 2.71 -36.96 23.49
N PRO A 10 1.98 -36.43 22.48
CA PRO A 10 2.41 -35.26 21.72
C PRO A 10 2.18 -33.99 22.55
N MET A 11 3.26 -33.30 22.87
CA MET A 11 3.28 -31.99 23.50
C MET A 11 2.82 -30.96 22.44
N ARG A 12 1.58 -30.50 22.56
CA ARG A 12 1.04 -29.41 21.75
C ARG A 12 1.68 -28.08 22.19
N LEU A 13 2.61 -27.59 21.41
CA LEU A 13 3.14 -26.24 21.53
C LEU A 13 2.09 -25.27 20.95
N LYS A 14 1.31 -24.64 21.82
CA LYS A 14 0.41 -23.55 21.45
C LYS A 14 1.24 -22.27 21.31
N LEU A 15 1.54 -21.92 20.06
CA LEU A 15 2.06 -20.60 19.70
C LEU A 15 0.87 -19.64 19.66
N LEU A 16 0.64 -18.90 20.74
CA LEU A 16 -0.31 -17.80 20.81
C LEU A 16 0.33 -16.57 20.15
N VAL A 17 0.02 -16.36 18.89
CA VAL A 17 0.25 -15.06 18.23
C VAL A 17 -0.94 -14.18 18.57
N SER A 18 -0.77 -13.30 19.56
CA SER A 18 -1.73 -12.23 19.87
C SER A 18 -1.60 -11.12 18.83
N ILE A 19 -2.47 -11.14 17.82
CA ILE A 19 -2.68 -9.99 16.94
C ILE A 19 -3.66 -9.08 17.68
N ALA A 20 -3.16 -7.98 18.26
CA ALA A 20 -3.99 -6.91 18.78
C ALA A 20 -4.54 -6.09 17.62
N LEU A 21 -5.79 -6.39 17.25
CA LEU A 21 -6.58 -5.61 16.30
C LEU A 21 -7.13 -4.40 17.06
N VAL A 22 -6.53 -3.21 16.88
CA VAL A 22 -7.10 -1.95 17.37
C VAL A 22 -8.20 -1.52 16.41
N ALA A 23 -9.43 -1.86 16.73
CA ALA A 23 -10.62 -1.32 16.07
C ALA A 23 -10.92 0.08 16.62
N PHE A 24 -10.72 1.10 15.80
CA PHE A 24 -11.13 2.48 16.12
C PHE A 24 -12.61 2.65 15.77
N CYS A 25 -13.50 2.60 16.79
CA CYS A 25 -14.90 2.97 16.66
C CYS A 25 -15.03 4.48 16.58
N ALA A 26 -15.33 5.01 15.39
CA ALA A 26 -15.85 6.36 15.24
C ALA A 26 -17.36 6.36 15.51
N ALA A 27 -17.76 6.90 16.66
CA ALA A 27 -19.17 7.20 16.96
C ALA A 27 -19.55 8.51 16.27
N SER A 28 -20.37 8.42 15.24
CA SER A 28 -21.02 9.56 14.61
C SER A 28 -22.34 9.84 15.34
N LEU A 29 -22.40 10.95 16.09
CA LEU A 29 -23.64 11.52 16.58
C LEU A 29 -24.29 12.34 15.46
N GLY A 30 -25.46 11.90 15.03
CA GLY A 30 -26.28 12.62 14.09
C GLY A 30 -26.87 13.88 14.70
N ALA A 31 -26.78 14.99 13.98
CA ALA A 31 -27.63 16.16 14.18
C ALA A 31 -28.39 16.38 12.87
N CYS A 32 -29.71 16.21 12.92
CA CYS A 32 -30.63 16.69 11.90
C CYS A 32 -30.59 18.22 11.87
N ALA A 33 -30.34 18.80 10.74
CA ALA A 33 -30.71 20.18 10.42
C ALA A 33 -31.28 20.20 9.01
N SER A 34 -32.40 20.84 8.91
CA SER A 34 -33.36 20.96 7.84
C SER A 34 -32.85 21.69 6.59
N ASP A 35 -33.47 21.28 5.50
CA ASP A 35 -33.63 21.87 4.16
C ASP A 35 -33.27 23.34 3.92
N ASP A 36 -32.85 23.52 2.69
CA ASP A 36 -32.71 24.69 1.83
C ASP A 36 -31.26 25.19 1.68
N ASP A 37 -30.52 24.50 0.75
CA ASP A 37 -29.70 25.27 -0.19
C ASP A 37 -29.38 24.44 -1.46
N VAL A 38 -30.06 24.83 -2.49
CA VAL A 38 -29.87 24.39 -3.89
C VAL A 38 -28.60 25.06 -4.43
N LEU A 39 -27.69 24.26 -4.99
CA LEU A 39 -26.47 24.66 -5.69
C LEU A 39 -25.27 25.09 -4.82
N GLY A 40 -24.89 24.26 -3.88
CA GLY A 40 -23.55 24.28 -3.35
C GLY A 40 -22.57 23.51 -4.22
N ILE A 41 -22.15 24.04 -5.37
CA ILE A 41 -20.79 23.81 -5.82
C ILE A 41 -19.96 24.47 -4.73
N SER A 42 -19.54 23.69 -3.75
CA SER A 42 -18.47 24.07 -2.87
C SER A 42 -17.24 24.21 -3.77
N ILE A 43 -17.02 25.43 -4.25
CA ILE A 43 -15.73 25.85 -4.71
C ILE A 43 -14.87 25.68 -3.46
N ILE A 44 -14.17 24.55 -3.35
CA ILE A 44 -13.04 24.44 -2.48
C ILE A 44 -12.23 25.68 -2.83
N PRO A 45 -12.02 26.63 -1.92
CA PRO A 45 -11.09 27.71 -2.19
C PRO A 45 -9.81 26.99 -2.61
N ALA A 46 -9.33 27.27 -3.79
CA ALA A 46 -7.98 26.94 -4.18
C ALA A 46 -7.11 27.70 -3.15
N ASP A 47 -6.78 27.03 -2.07
CA ASP A 47 -5.63 27.40 -1.28
C ASP A 47 -4.47 27.21 -2.26
N ASP A 48 -4.06 28.32 -2.88
CA ASP A 48 -2.91 28.45 -3.77
C ASP A 48 -1.58 28.22 -3.01
N ASP A 49 -1.66 27.72 -1.82
CA ASP A 49 -0.55 27.14 -1.10
C ASP A 49 -0.56 25.63 -1.37
N ILE A 50 -0.08 25.23 -2.57
CA ILE A 50 0.53 23.92 -2.74
C ILE A 50 1.80 23.98 -1.87
N GLY A 51 1.56 24.13 -0.59
CA GLY A 51 2.57 24.17 0.43
C GLY A 51 3.26 22.81 0.42
N VAL A 52 4.49 22.82 -0.04
CA VAL A 52 5.43 21.73 0.24
C VAL A 52 5.35 21.54 1.75
N SER A 53 4.76 20.43 2.18
CA SER A 53 4.66 20.12 3.61
C SER A 53 6.02 20.32 4.25
N PRO A 54 6.11 21.03 5.38
CA PRO A 54 7.40 21.31 6.00
C PRO A 54 8.15 19.99 6.27
N PRO A 55 9.48 20.00 6.23
CA PRO A 55 10.25 18.80 6.51
C PRO A 55 9.88 18.26 7.90
N PRO A 56 9.78 16.93 8.08
CA PRO A 56 9.45 16.34 9.37
C PRO A 56 10.57 16.62 10.39
N PRO A 57 10.24 16.59 11.70
CA PRO A 57 11.22 16.83 12.76
C PRO A 57 12.33 15.78 12.72
N ASN A 58 13.52 16.17 13.17
CA ASN A 58 14.65 15.27 13.31
C ASN A 58 14.62 14.53 14.67
N LEU A 59 15.49 13.54 14.85
CA LEU A 59 15.55 12.74 16.08
C LEU A 59 15.81 13.62 17.32
N ALA A 60 16.67 14.62 17.22
CA ALA A 60 17.00 15.49 18.35
C ALA A 60 15.79 16.33 18.79
N ASP A 61 14.95 16.77 17.83
CA ASP A 61 13.71 17.49 18.13
C ASP A 61 12.73 16.64 18.95
N LEU A 62 12.63 15.35 18.64
CA LEU A 62 11.77 14.41 19.35
C LEU A 62 12.32 14.09 20.75
N GLN A 63 13.64 13.96 20.89
CA GLN A 63 14.30 13.66 22.15
C GLN A 63 14.22 14.82 23.14
N ASN A 64 14.18 16.08 22.64
CA ASN A 64 14.18 17.30 23.47
C ASN A 64 12.79 17.68 24.01
N GLN A 65 11.75 16.90 23.71
CA GLN A 65 10.41 17.16 24.26
C GLN A 65 10.41 17.00 25.78
N SER A 66 9.85 17.98 26.49
CA SER A 66 9.64 17.94 27.95
C SER A 66 8.34 18.63 28.32
N ALA A 67 7.73 18.22 29.43
CA ALA A 67 6.56 18.90 29.96
C ALA A 67 6.98 20.29 30.51
N SER A 68 6.16 21.31 30.29
CA SER A 68 6.27 22.58 31.03
C SER A 68 5.97 22.33 32.50
N GLU A 69 6.66 23.06 33.39
CA GLU A 69 6.63 22.84 34.84
C GLU A 69 5.26 23.08 35.52
N GLU A 70 4.24 23.48 34.80
CA GLU A 70 2.96 23.98 35.29
C GLU A 70 1.89 22.94 35.61
N ASN A 71 2.20 21.67 35.73
CA ASN A 71 1.22 20.64 36.17
C ASN A 71 1.68 19.90 37.40
N ASP A 72 1.20 20.43 38.48
CA ASP A 72 1.47 20.05 39.87
C ASP A 72 1.03 18.63 40.23
N ALA A 73 1.96 17.92 40.81
CA ALA A 73 1.88 16.94 41.90
C ALA A 73 0.53 16.25 42.17
N LEU A 74 0.15 15.34 41.29
CA LEU A 74 -0.61 14.16 41.72
C LEU A 74 0.36 13.32 42.59
N LYS A 75 0.03 13.15 43.88
CA LYS A 75 0.71 12.18 44.77
C LYS A 75 0.43 10.78 44.22
N ILE A 76 1.29 10.31 43.32
CA ILE A 76 1.15 9.04 42.64
C ILE A 76 1.80 8.00 43.58
N ASN A 77 1.05 6.96 43.95
CA ASN A 77 1.58 5.81 44.68
C ASN A 77 2.49 4.95 43.77
N ALA A 78 3.20 3.98 44.31
CA ALA A 78 4.14 3.13 43.55
C ALA A 78 3.53 2.46 42.30
N VAL A 79 2.27 2.03 42.38
CA VAL A 79 1.52 1.46 41.24
C VAL A 79 1.26 2.52 40.16
N GLY A 80 0.88 3.73 40.58
CA GLY A 80 0.70 4.86 39.64
C GLY A 80 1.99 5.27 38.96
N LEU A 81 3.16 5.20 39.63
CA LEU A 81 4.48 5.45 39.03
C LEU A 81 4.81 4.44 37.95
N GLN A 82 4.51 3.15 38.17
CA GLN A 82 4.71 2.10 37.18
C GLN A 82 3.83 2.31 35.94
N ILE A 83 2.54 2.59 36.14
CA ILE A 83 1.61 2.87 35.06
C ILE A 83 2.06 4.08 34.25
N ARG A 84 2.56 5.14 34.94
CA ARG A 84 3.08 6.32 34.28
C ARG A 84 4.34 6.00 33.46
N ALA A 85 5.28 5.23 33.99
CA ALA A 85 6.49 4.80 33.29
C ALA A 85 6.17 4.01 32.02
N ASP A 86 5.23 3.07 32.10
CA ASP A 86 4.78 2.29 30.95
C ASP A 86 4.08 3.18 29.89
N ALA A 87 3.27 4.15 30.32
CA ALA A 87 2.61 5.09 29.42
C ALA A 87 3.60 6.03 28.72
N ILE A 88 4.62 6.54 29.43
CA ILE A 88 5.70 7.34 28.84
C ILE A 88 6.50 6.51 27.84
N ARG A 89 6.82 5.28 28.17
CA ARG A 89 7.52 4.36 27.28
C ARG A 89 6.76 4.16 25.97
N GLU A 90 5.48 3.83 26.05
CA GLU A 90 4.65 3.61 24.85
C GLU A 90 4.51 4.87 24.01
N ALA A 91 4.29 6.02 24.66
CA ALA A 91 4.24 7.31 23.98
C ALA A 91 5.56 7.65 23.28
N ALA A 92 6.70 7.41 23.92
CA ALA A 92 8.04 7.66 23.38
C ALA A 92 8.32 6.76 22.16
N LEU A 93 8.03 5.45 22.27
CA LEU A 93 8.19 4.49 21.18
C LEU A 93 7.32 4.89 19.97
N SER A 94 6.05 5.18 20.20
CA SER A 94 5.12 5.57 19.15
C SER A 94 5.52 6.89 18.50
N TYR A 95 5.93 7.87 19.28
CA TYR A 95 6.37 9.18 18.77
C TYR A 95 7.66 9.05 17.94
N GLY A 96 8.64 8.30 18.45
CA GLY A 96 9.87 7.98 17.73
C GLY A 96 9.59 7.26 16.41
N ALA A 97 8.73 6.23 16.42
CA ALA A 97 8.40 5.46 15.23
C ALA A 97 7.73 6.33 14.15
N ARG A 98 6.78 7.19 14.53
CA ARG A 98 6.16 8.14 13.59
C ARG A 98 7.18 9.13 13.03
N GLY A 99 8.06 9.66 13.88
CA GLY A 99 9.11 10.57 13.48
C GLY A 99 10.10 9.94 12.51
N GLY A 100 10.61 8.75 12.82
CA GLY A 100 11.52 7.99 11.96
C GLY A 100 10.91 7.62 10.62
N LEU A 101 9.65 7.16 10.63
CA LEU A 101 8.88 6.86 9.42
C LEU A 101 8.73 8.09 8.52
N ALA A 102 8.28 9.21 9.08
CA ALA A 102 8.09 10.46 8.37
C ALA A 102 9.41 11.00 7.79
N HIS A 103 10.46 11.04 8.61
CA HIS A 103 11.79 11.51 8.19
C HIS A 103 12.36 10.68 7.04
N ARG A 104 12.30 9.36 7.16
CA ARG A 104 12.82 8.47 6.12
C ARG A 104 12.01 8.53 4.85
N THR A 105 10.68 8.60 4.96
CA THR A 105 9.80 8.80 3.80
C THR A 105 10.13 10.10 3.08
N PHE A 106 10.32 11.21 3.81
CA PHE A 106 10.74 12.49 3.24
C PHE A 106 12.09 12.40 2.50
N GLU A 107 13.09 11.72 3.09
CA GLU A 107 14.39 11.50 2.43
C GLU A 107 14.24 10.71 1.12
N ILE A 108 13.42 9.65 1.13
CA ILE A 108 13.14 8.83 -0.05
C ILE A 108 12.47 9.68 -1.12
N GLN A 109 11.44 10.47 -0.77
CA GLN A 109 10.75 11.33 -1.72
C GLN A 109 11.67 12.37 -2.35
N ARG A 110 12.55 12.98 -1.55
CA ARG A 110 13.55 13.93 -2.05
C ARG A 110 14.49 13.27 -3.06
N ARG A 111 14.96 12.06 -2.80
CA ARG A 111 15.79 11.30 -3.75
C ARG A 111 15.03 10.92 -5.01
N LEU A 112 13.77 10.47 -4.88
CA LEU A 112 12.94 10.15 -6.04
C LEU A 112 12.74 11.35 -6.97
N ALA A 113 12.62 12.56 -6.42
CA ALA A 113 12.53 13.78 -7.22
C ALA A 113 13.78 14.01 -8.09
N GLU A 114 14.97 13.65 -7.61
CA GLU A 114 16.23 13.74 -8.38
C GLU A 114 16.24 12.76 -9.56
N TYR A 115 15.57 11.60 -9.44
CA TYR A 115 15.49 10.55 -10.45
C TYR A 115 14.25 10.61 -11.33
N ASP A 116 13.40 11.62 -11.20
CA ASP A 116 12.11 11.74 -11.88
C ASP A 116 12.15 11.43 -13.38
N THR A 117 13.05 12.10 -14.11
CA THR A 117 13.19 11.91 -15.55
C THR A 117 13.62 10.47 -15.91
N SER A 118 14.51 9.89 -15.13
CA SER A 118 15.01 8.53 -15.36
C SER A 118 13.93 7.50 -15.07
N MET A 119 13.19 7.65 -13.97
CA MET A 119 12.07 6.79 -13.61
C MET A 119 10.95 6.84 -14.64
N SER A 120 10.59 8.05 -15.12
CA SER A 120 9.57 8.23 -16.15
C SER A 120 9.93 7.58 -17.49
N LYS A 121 11.22 7.53 -17.83
CA LYS A 121 11.71 6.84 -19.05
C LYS A 121 11.78 5.33 -18.86
N ALA A 122 12.23 4.85 -17.69
CA ALA A 122 12.38 3.43 -17.42
C ALA A 122 11.04 2.73 -17.26
N PHE A 123 10.09 3.36 -16.57
CA PHE A 123 8.76 2.82 -16.30
C PHE A 123 7.66 3.56 -17.09
N ASP A 124 7.82 3.57 -18.42
CA ASP A 124 6.83 4.16 -19.31
C ASP A 124 5.65 3.20 -19.56
N PHE A 125 4.69 3.21 -18.65
CA PHE A 125 3.46 2.42 -18.76
C PHE A 125 2.59 2.82 -19.97
N SER A 126 2.74 4.05 -20.49
CA SER A 126 1.89 4.55 -21.58
C SER A 126 2.09 3.74 -22.86
N ARG A 127 3.30 3.29 -23.12
CA ARG A 127 3.64 2.44 -24.26
C ARG A 127 3.04 1.04 -24.19
N LEU A 128 2.63 0.61 -23.01
CA LEU A 128 2.09 -0.72 -22.78
C LEU A 128 0.56 -0.77 -22.99
N LEU A 129 -0.10 0.36 -23.00
CA LEU A 129 -1.55 0.44 -23.17
C LEU A 129 -2.00 0.00 -24.58
N ILE A 130 -3.23 -0.48 -24.66
CA ILE A 130 -3.91 -0.90 -25.88
C ILE A 130 -4.98 0.13 -26.19
N ALA A 131 -5.01 0.65 -27.43
CA ALA A 131 -6.08 1.55 -27.85
C ALA A 131 -7.39 0.76 -28.01
N ALA A 132 -8.47 1.27 -27.42
CA ALA A 132 -9.83 0.77 -27.62
C ALA A 132 -10.53 1.53 -28.77
N PRO A 133 -11.56 0.96 -29.42
CA PRO A 133 -12.26 1.56 -30.55
C PRO A 133 -12.90 2.92 -30.25
N SER A 134 -13.20 3.23 -28.99
CA SER A 134 -13.84 4.48 -28.55
C SER A 134 -12.86 5.61 -28.24
N GLY A 135 -11.57 5.44 -28.49
CA GLY A 135 -10.51 6.36 -28.05
C GLY A 135 -10.14 6.22 -26.58
N LEU A 136 -10.77 5.31 -25.85
CA LEU A 136 -10.34 4.92 -24.50
C LEU A 136 -9.14 3.99 -24.58
N LEU A 137 -8.44 3.89 -23.45
CA LEU A 137 -7.26 3.04 -23.32
C LEU A 137 -7.61 1.79 -22.51
N VAL A 138 -7.06 0.67 -22.92
CA VAL A 138 -7.14 -0.59 -22.17
C VAL A 138 -5.77 -0.89 -21.57
N GLU A 139 -5.74 -0.98 -20.26
CA GLU A 139 -4.59 -1.50 -19.54
C GLU A 139 -4.54 -3.02 -19.76
N PRO A 140 -3.41 -3.56 -20.26
CA PRO A 140 -3.29 -4.99 -20.53
C PRO A 140 -3.30 -5.79 -19.23
N PRO A 141 -3.55 -7.11 -19.30
CA PRO A 141 -3.44 -7.97 -18.13
C PRO A 141 -1.99 -8.02 -17.62
N ILE A 142 -1.87 -8.25 -16.31
CA ILE A 142 -0.56 -8.45 -15.66
C ILE A 142 -0.31 -9.94 -15.56
N VAL A 143 0.74 -10.41 -16.22
CA VAL A 143 1.11 -11.82 -16.29
C VAL A 143 2.38 -12.07 -15.48
N SER A 144 2.31 -12.96 -14.50
CA SER A 144 3.47 -13.48 -13.81
C SER A 144 4.01 -14.74 -14.50
N GLU A 145 5.30 -14.97 -14.31
CA GLU A 145 6.03 -16.16 -14.73
C GLU A 145 6.73 -16.77 -13.54
N ALA A 146 6.60 -18.05 -13.36
CA ALA A 146 7.41 -18.85 -12.47
C ALA A 146 8.21 -19.85 -13.30
N GLN A 147 9.49 -19.99 -12.97
CA GLN A 147 10.38 -20.98 -13.59
C GLN A 147 10.62 -22.13 -12.62
N GLN A 148 10.82 -23.35 -13.18
CA GLN A 148 11.10 -24.56 -12.42
C GLN A 148 10.10 -24.77 -11.27
N ALA A 149 8.81 -24.57 -11.56
CA ALA A 149 7.77 -24.70 -10.57
C ALA A 149 7.51 -26.17 -10.27
N VAL A 150 7.53 -26.50 -8.98
CA VAL A 150 7.20 -27.84 -8.48
C VAL A 150 5.94 -27.75 -7.63
N LEU A 151 4.91 -28.50 -8.00
CA LEU A 151 3.70 -28.65 -7.24
C LEU A 151 3.67 -30.06 -6.63
N VAL A 152 3.85 -30.16 -5.34
CA VAL A 152 3.79 -31.44 -4.63
C VAL A 152 2.38 -31.66 -4.11
N SER A 153 1.82 -32.87 -4.33
CA SER A 153 0.52 -33.25 -3.79
C SER A 153 0.53 -33.27 -2.26
N SER A 154 -0.63 -33.13 -1.63
CA SER A 154 -0.77 -33.12 -0.18
C SER A 154 -0.25 -34.39 0.53
N GLY A 155 -0.10 -35.50 -0.20
CA GLY A 155 0.47 -36.75 0.30
C GLY A 155 1.98 -36.89 0.06
N GLY A 156 2.62 -35.99 -0.67
CA GLY A 156 4.05 -36.05 -1.00
C GLY A 156 4.45 -37.20 -1.94
N GLN A 157 3.49 -37.93 -2.47
CA GLN A 157 3.75 -39.10 -3.32
C GLN A 157 3.82 -38.75 -4.82
N ASP A 158 3.19 -37.62 -5.20
CA ASP A 158 3.17 -37.14 -6.58
C ASP A 158 3.65 -35.67 -6.61
N ALA A 159 4.43 -35.34 -7.62
CA ALA A 159 4.84 -33.98 -7.90
C ALA A 159 4.67 -33.64 -9.39
N ALA A 160 4.04 -32.53 -9.69
CA ALA A 160 4.02 -31.97 -11.02
C ALA A 160 5.15 -30.94 -11.15
N VAL A 161 6.00 -31.11 -12.15
CA VAL A 161 7.10 -30.20 -12.46
C VAL A 161 6.80 -29.50 -13.77
N ALA A 162 6.94 -28.18 -13.78
CA ALA A 162 6.80 -27.38 -14.99
C ALA A 162 8.01 -26.46 -15.14
N ASP A 163 8.60 -26.41 -16.32
CA ASP A 163 9.72 -25.53 -16.62
C ASP A 163 9.33 -24.06 -16.49
N ARG A 164 8.11 -23.73 -16.93
CA ARG A 164 7.52 -22.39 -16.83
C ARG A 164 6.03 -22.46 -16.58
N ILE A 165 5.57 -21.60 -15.67
CA ILE A 165 4.14 -21.37 -15.42
C ILE A 165 3.84 -19.91 -15.64
N TYR A 166 2.90 -19.61 -16.55
CA TYR A 166 2.34 -18.28 -16.72
C TYR A 166 0.99 -18.18 -16.02
N ARG A 167 0.76 -17.07 -15.32
CA ARG A 167 -0.51 -16.79 -14.63
C ARG A 167 -0.94 -15.37 -14.88
N ILE A 168 -2.19 -15.17 -15.26
CA ILE A 168 -2.81 -13.86 -15.33
C ILE A 168 -3.23 -13.47 -13.91
N ASN A 169 -2.48 -12.57 -13.27
CA ASN A 169 -2.74 -12.11 -11.90
C ASN A 169 -3.80 -11.00 -11.89
N ARG A 170 -3.85 -10.19 -12.93
CA ARG A 170 -4.83 -9.13 -13.09
C ARG A 170 -5.31 -9.11 -14.53
N ILE A 171 -6.63 -9.05 -14.69
CA ILE A 171 -7.28 -8.99 -16.02
C ILE A 171 -7.17 -7.60 -16.64
N ALA A 172 -7.39 -7.50 -17.95
CA ALA A 172 -7.43 -6.23 -18.66
C ALA A 172 -8.57 -5.34 -18.16
N ARG A 173 -8.35 -4.02 -18.15
CA ARG A 173 -9.36 -3.04 -17.73
C ARG A 173 -9.29 -1.76 -18.55
N ILE A 174 -10.43 -1.08 -18.69
CA ILE A 174 -10.51 0.23 -19.33
C ILE A 174 -9.96 1.26 -18.33
N VAL A 175 -9.12 2.15 -18.85
CA VAL A 175 -8.51 3.24 -18.09
C VAL A 175 -8.60 4.55 -18.87
N THR A 176 -8.62 5.67 -18.17
CA THR A 176 -8.59 7.00 -18.77
C THR A 176 -7.17 7.49 -19.04
N ALA A 177 -6.20 7.02 -18.26
CA ALA A 177 -4.80 7.37 -18.38
C ALA A 177 -3.90 6.20 -18.02
N ALA A 178 -2.66 6.23 -18.47
CA ALA A 178 -1.64 5.28 -18.05
C ALA A 178 -1.30 5.46 -16.57
N ARG A 179 -0.93 4.37 -15.92
CA ARG A 179 -0.27 4.45 -14.62
C ARG A 179 1.05 5.20 -14.74
N ASN A 180 1.46 5.79 -13.63
CA ASN A 180 2.75 6.44 -13.51
C ASN A 180 3.50 5.79 -12.33
N TRP A 181 4.81 5.76 -12.38
CA TRP A 181 5.64 5.28 -11.29
C TRP A 181 5.35 6.00 -9.96
N ARG A 182 4.99 7.30 -10.01
CA ARG A 182 4.60 8.09 -8.84
C ARG A 182 3.41 7.48 -8.08
N LEU A 183 2.42 6.93 -8.79
CA LEU A 183 1.27 6.26 -8.17
C LEU A 183 1.67 5.12 -7.22
N TYR A 184 2.85 4.55 -7.43
CA TYR A 184 3.37 3.48 -6.59
C TYR A 184 4.28 3.99 -5.48
N LEU A 185 5.16 4.93 -5.79
CA LEU A 185 6.29 5.33 -4.96
C LEU A 185 6.11 6.68 -4.27
N GLU A 186 5.19 7.53 -4.74
CA GLU A 186 4.91 8.82 -4.12
C GLU A 186 4.03 8.61 -2.89
N ARG A 187 4.53 9.05 -1.75
CA ARG A 187 3.85 8.95 -0.45
C ARG A 187 4.00 10.25 0.31
N ASP A 188 2.93 10.62 1.00
CA ASP A 188 2.98 11.66 2.00
C ASP A 188 3.65 11.11 3.27
N TRP A 189 4.54 11.89 3.87
CA TRP A 189 5.21 11.51 5.13
C TRP A 189 4.36 11.80 6.35
N GLY A 190 3.28 12.57 6.20
CA GLY A 190 2.36 12.89 7.28
C GLY A 190 2.94 13.86 8.31
N ARG A 191 2.07 14.30 9.21
CA ARG A 191 2.42 15.19 10.30
C ARG A 191 2.79 14.38 11.55
N VAL A 192 3.85 14.80 12.23
CA VAL A 192 4.34 14.19 13.47
C VAL A 192 3.99 15.10 14.66
N ASP A 193 2.81 14.88 15.23
CA ASP A 193 2.38 15.64 16.41
C ASP A 193 2.96 15.02 17.68
N PRO A 194 3.45 15.84 18.63
CA PRO A 194 3.92 15.38 19.91
C PRO A 194 2.78 14.75 20.71
N PRO A 195 3.08 13.80 21.62
CA PRO A 195 2.08 13.23 22.50
C PRO A 195 1.54 14.26 23.50
N ALA A 196 0.43 13.92 24.17
CA ALA A 196 -0.18 14.79 25.17
C ALA A 196 0.86 15.16 26.26
N ALA A 197 0.82 16.43 26.76
CA ALA A 197 1.77 16.96 27.70
C ALA A 197 1.93 16.12 28.99
N ILE A 198 0.86 15.42 29.40
CA ILE A 198 0.88 14.52 30.56
C ILE A 198 1.82 13.32 30.37
N LEU A 199 2.07 12.92 29.13
CA LEU A 199 2.95 11.79 28.76
C LEU A 199 4.40 12.22 28.48
N LEU A 200 4.69 13.52 28.52
CA LEU A 200 6.03 14.02 28.36
C LEU A 200 6.85 13.83 29.66
N PRO A 201 8.18 13.61 29.55
CA PRO A 201 9.03 13.39 30.70
C PRO A 201 9.13 14.65 31.59
N LYS A 202 9.10 14.45 32.91
CA LYS A 202 9.21 15.51 33.93
C LYS A 202 10.49 15.39 34.75
N THR A 203 10.96 14.18 35.02
CA THR A 203 12.18 13.95 35.81
C THR A 203 13.37 13.61 34.91
N ALA A 204 14.59 13.67 35.48
CA ALA A 204 15.80 13.32 34.76
C ALA A 204 15.82 11.84 34.34
N GLU A 205 15.31 10.97 35.20
CA GLU A 205 15.18 9.53 34.92
C GLU A 205 14.16 9.27 33.79
N GLU A 206 12.99 9.94 33.84
CA GLU A 206 11.99 9.85 32.78
C GLU A 206 12.56 10.37 31.46
N LYS A 207 13.37 11.45 31.49
CA LYS A 207 14.00 12.02 30.29
C LYS A 207 15.04 11.07 29.68
N ALA A 208 15.86 10.41 30.51
CA ALA A 208 16.81 9.42 30.03
C ALA A 208 16.10 8.23 29.38
N ALA A 209 15.02 7.74 30.00
CA ALA A 209 14.19 6.66 29.46
C ALA A 209 13.49 7.12 28.15
N TRP A 210 12.94 8.33 28.12
CA TRP A 210 12.32 8.94 26.95
C TRP A 210 13.27 8.93 25.74
N VAL A 211 14.50 9.47 25.91
CA VAL A 211 15.51 9.51 24.84
C VAL A 211 15.80 8.11 24.29
N ALA A 212 15.94 7.12 25.17
CA ALA A 212 16.23 5.74 24.77
C ALA A 212 15.06 5.14 23.96
N TYR A 213 13.82 5.30 24.42
CA TYR A 213 12.64 4.76 23.74
C TYR A 213 12.29 5.51 22.45
N VAL A 214 12.46 6.82 22.40
CA VAL A 214 12.32 7.59 21.14
C VAL A 214 13.34 7.12 20.12
N THR A 215 14.59 6.90 20.50
CA THR A 215 15.62 6.35 19.60
C THR A 215 15.24 4.98 19.07
N GLN A 216 14.80 4.09 19.95
CA GLN A 216 14.35 2.75 19.56
C GLN A 216 13.15 2.81 18.60
N GLY A 217 12.17 3.65 18.90
CA GLY A 217 11.01 3.87 18.02
C GLY A 217 11.44 4.43 16.65
N TRP A 218 12.36 5.41 16.66
CA TRP A 218 12.88 6.03 15.44
C TRP A 218 13.53 5.01 14.50
N GLU A 219 14.37 4.13 15.02
CA GLU A 219 14.99 3.05 14.22
C GLU A 219 13.93 2.12 13.61
N GLN A 220 12.89 1.78 14.39
CA GLN A 220 11.76 1.00 13.87
C GLN A 220 11.01 1.73 12.76
N GLY A 221 10.79 3.04 12.92
CA GLY A 221 10.14 3.88 11.91
C GLY A 221 10.93 3.95 10.60
N ILE A 222 12.25 4.14 10.68
CA ILE A 222 13.13 4.11 9.50
C ILE A 222 13.02 2.77 8.79
N LYS A 223 13.14 1.67 9.52
CA LYS A 223 13.05 0.33 8.96
C LYS A 223 11.70 0.10 8.27
N GLN A 224 10.61 0.52 8.89
CA GLN A 224 9.27 0.43 8.30
C GLN A 224 9.15 1.24 7.00
N ALA A 225 9.75 2.43 6.92
CA ALA A 225 9.77 3.23 5.70
C ALA A 225 10.51 2.51 4.57
N ASP A 226 11.67 1.94 4.86
CA ASP A 226 12.48 1.21 3.89
C ASP A 226 11.75 -0.05 3.39
N GLU A 227 11.19 -0.88 4.28
CA GLU A 227 10.39 -2.06 3.93
C GLU A 227 9.17 -1.71 3.09
N THR A 228 8.50 -0.59 3.40
CA THR A 228 7.36 -0.10 2.63
C THR A 228 7.79 0.31 1.22
N PHE A 229 8.91 1.03 1.11
CA PHE A 229 9.45 1.47 -0.16
C PHE A 229 9.90 0.29 -1.05
N GLU A 230 10.58 -0.70 -0.49
CA GLU A 230 10.94 -1.93 -1.19
C GLU A 230 9.70 -2.67 -1.72
N SER A 231 8.68 -2.82 -0.88
CA SER A 231 7.40 -3.44 -1.29
C SER A 231 6.70 -2.68 -2.42
N ASP A 232 6.77 -1.34 -2.41
CA ASP A 232 6.18 -0.50 -3.45
C ASP A 232 6.96 -0.59 -4.78
N ILE A 233 8.31 -0.65 -4.73
CA ILE A 233 9.16 -0.91 -5.91
C ILE A 233 8.87 -2.28 -6.49
N ASP A 234 8.78 -3.30 -5.67
CA ASP A 234 8.47 -4.67 -6.11
C ASP A 234 7.10 -4.73 -6.80
N ARG A 235 6.08 -4.07 -6.22
CA ARG A 235 4.75 -3.99 -6.82
C ARG A 235 4.78 -3.27 -8.17
N MET A 236 5.48 -2.14 -8.27
CA MET A 236 5.63 -1.38 -9.52
C MET A 236 6.35 -2.22 -10.58
N THR A 237 7.47 -2.83 -10.21
CA THR A 237 8.29 -3.64 -11.12
C THR A 237 7.54 -4.88 -11.59
N ASN A 238 6.80 -5.54 -10.71
CA ASN A 238 5.99 -6.69 -11.04
C ASN A 238 4.84 -6.32 -11.98
N ASP A 239 4.16 -5.19 -11.75
CA ASP A 239 3.10 -4.71 -12.62
C ASP A 239 3.66 -4.36 -14.01
N PHE A 240 4.76 -3.59 -14.08
CA PHE A 240 5.40 -3.21 -15.33
C PHE A 240 5.90 -4.42 -16.12
N THR A 241 6.68 -5.27 -15.48
CA THR A 241 7.23 -6.50 -16.10
C THR A 241 6.12 -7.43 -16.53
N GLY A 242 5.04 -7.54 -15.75
CA GLY A 242 3.88 -8.35 -16.09
C GLY A 242 3.14 -7.87 -17.34
N MET A 243 3.05 -6.54 -17.55
CA MET A 243 2.50 -5.97 -18.78
C MET A 243 3.44 -6.14 -19.97
N VAL A 244 4.76 -6.01 -19.79
CA VAL A 244 5.77 -6.30 -20.84
C VAL A 244 5.66 -7.76 -21.25
N ARG A 245 5.65 -8.67 -20.30
CA ARG A 245 5.49 -10.11 -20.56
C ARG A 245 4.19 -10.43 -21.31
N TYR A 246 3.08 -9.78 -20.98
CA TYR A 246 1.87 -9.90 -21.75
C TYR A 246 2.11 -9.58 -23.23
N ARG A 247 2.83 -8.49 -23.55
CA ARG A 247 3.13 -8.13 -24.93
C ARG A 247 4.01 -9.15 -25.65
N GLU A 248 4.98 -9.70 -24.95
CA GLU A 248 5.85 -10.76 -25.47
C GLU A 248 5.04 -12.03 -25.78
N LEU A 249 4.21 -12.48 -24.84
CA LEU A 249 3.35 -13.62 -25.04
C LEU A 249 2.30 -13.40 -26.14
N LEU A 250 1.80 -12.17 -26.28
CA LEU A 250 0.90 -11.79 -27.35
C LEU A 250 1.59 -11.86 -28.73
N ALA A 251 2.81 -11.38 -28.84
CA ALA A 251 3.60 -11.47 -30.08
C ALA A 251 3.91 -12.93 -30.46
N GLN A 252 4.03 -13.78 -29.45
CA GLN A 252 4.24 -15.24 -29.64
C GLN A 252 2.94 -16.02 -29.86
N GLY A 253 1.76 -15.39 -29.83
CA GLY A 253 0.49 -16.06 -29.96
C GLY A 253 0.11 -16.95 -28.78
N MET A 254 0.77 -16.78 -27.62
CA MET A 254 0.56 -17.59 -26.40
C MET A 254 -0.55 -17.05 -25.51
N ILE A 255 -1.00 -15.83 -25.76
CA ILE A 255 -2.11 -15.17 -25.05
C ILE A 255 -2.99 -14.41 -26.05
N SER A 256 -4.30 -14.34 -25.81
CA SER A 256 -5.23 -13.60 -26.65
C SER A 256 -5.28 -12.11 -26.27
N LYS A 257 -5.66 -11.25 -27.24
CA LYS A 257 -5.97 -9.85 -26.96
C LYS A 257 -7.28 -9.74 -26.16
N PRO A 258 -7.43 -8.76 -25.28
CA PRO A 258 -8.72 -8.42 -24.74
C PRO A 258 -9.56 -7.79 -25.85
N TYR A 259 -10.85 -8.09 -25.87
CA TYR A 259 -11.78 -7.57 -26.84
C TYR A 259 -12.69 -6.54 -26.18
N ALA A 260 -12.62 -5.29 -26.63
CA ALA A 260 -13.48 -4.20 -26.15
C ALA A 260 -14.46 -3.81 -27.26
N LEU A 261 -15.74 -3.74 -26.91
CA LEU A 261 -16.82 -3.29 -27.78
C LEU A 261 -17.29 -1.92 -27.35
N ALA A 262 -17.54 -1.05 -28.34
CA ALA A 262 -18.21 0.23 -28.13
C ALA A 262 -19.66 0.10 -28.59
N ASP A 263 -20.60 0.54 -27.75
CA ASP A 263 -22.02 0.62 -28.01
C ASP A 263 -22.44 2.09 -28.05
N ASP A 264 -22.98 2.53 -29.17
CA ASP A 264 -23.47 3.92 -29.34
C ASP A 264 -24.93 4.00 -28.86
N ARG A 265 -25.13 4.71 -27.76
CA ARG A 265 -26.43 4.89 -27.12
C ARG A 265 -27.14 6.17 -27.53
N GLY A 266 -26.46 7.02 -28.31
CA GLY A 266 -27.02 8.29 -28.82
C GLY A 266 -27.25 9.30 -27.70
N ILE A 267 -28.51 9.56 -27.36
CA ILE A 267 -28.89 10.48 -26.30
C ILE A 267 -29.50 9.68 -25.16
N THR A 268 -28.93 9.81 -23.95
CA THR A 268 -29.42 9.14 -22.75
C THR A 268 -29.61 10.13 -21.59
N GLY A 269 -30.36 9.70 -20.57
CA GLY A 269 -30.63 10.51 -19.39
C GLY A 269 -32.09 11.05 -19.40
N GLY A 270 -32.37 11.92 -18.45
CA GLY A 270 -33.66 12.56 -18.22
C GLY A 270 -33.65 13.44 -16.97
N GLY A 271 -34.60 14.34 -16.88
CA GLY A 271 -34.70 15.25 -15.75
C GLY A 271 -33.57 16.28 -15.70
N ARG A 272 -32.65 16.11 -14.74
CA ARG A 272 -31.56 17.08 -14.50
C ARG A 272 -30.27 16.80 -15.28
N GLU A 273 -30.15 15.65 -15.95
CA GLU A 273 -28.94 15.25 -16.67
C GLU A 273 -29.30 14.67 -18.03
N MET A 274 -28.66 15.14 -19.07
CA MET A 274 -28.78 14.61 -20.43
C MET A 274 -27.38 14.42 -21.02
N ARG A 275 -27.12 13.24 -21.56
CA ARG A 275 -25.86 12.87 -22.22
C ARG A 275 -26.10 12.78 -23.71
N ILE A 276 -25.39 13.59 -24.49
CA ILE A 276 -25.45 13.60 -25.94
C ILE A 276 -24.20 12.88 -26.48
N GLY A 277 -24.40 11.91 -27.36
CA GLY A 277 -23.31 11.08 -27.87
C GLY A 277 -22.80 10.09 -26.83
N ASP A 278 -23.69 9.58 -25.94
CA ASP A 278 -23.37 8.59 -24.96
C ASP A 278 -22.90 7.28 -25.62
N ARG A 279 -21.75 6.81 -25.19
CA ARG A 279 -21.13 5.57 -25.69
C ARG A 279 -20.79 4.67 -24.55
N GLY A 280 -21.38 3.48 -24.52
CA GLY A 280 -20.96 2.40 -23.64
C GLY A 280 -19.71 1.74 -24.20
N VAL A 281 -18.69 1.52 -23.35
CA VAL A 281 -17.53 0.71 -23.73
C VAL A 281 -17.37 -0.38 -22.69
N ALA A 282 -17.29 -1.62 -23.15
CA ALA A 282 -17.13 -2.77 -22.26
C ALA A 282 -16.09 -3.73 -22.84
N ILE A 283 -15.30 -4.33 -21.96
CA ILE A 283 -14.46 -5.48 -22.33
C ILE A 283 -15.37 -6.71 -22.32
N THR A 284 -15.72 -7.22 -23.50
CA THR A 284 -16.59 -8.38 -23.68
C THR A 284 -15.83 -9.69 -23.75
N GLY A 285 -14.51 -9.64 -24.01
CA GLY A 285 -13.62 -10.79 -23.98
C GLY A 285 -12.34 -10.47 -23.24
N GLN A 286 -12.05 -11.22 -22.17
CA GLN A 286 -10.78 -11.12 -21.45
C GLN A 286 -9.68 -11.91 -22.15
N SER A 287 -8.44 -11.51 -21.92
CA SER A 287 -7.28 -12.28 -22.39
C SER A 287 -7.21 -13.64 -21.73
N SER A 288 -6.87 -14.66 -22.48
CA SER A 288 -6.69 -16.04 -22.02
C SER A 288 -5.39 -16.62 -22.56
N LEU A 289 -4.72 -17.44 -21.78
CA LEU A 289 -3.53 -18.19 -22.18
C LEU A 289 -3.93 -19.31 -23.16
N ILE A 290 -3.15 -19.47 -24.23
CA ILE A 290 -3.40 -20.44 -25.30
C ILE A 290 -2.45 -21.63 -25.08
N SER A 291 -2.99 -22.74 -24.59
CA SER A 291 -2.21 -23.97 -24.31
C SER A 291 -1.88 -24.79 -25.57
N LYS A 292 -2.56 -24.50 -26.71
CA LYS A 292 -2.34 -25.23 -27.96
C LYS A 292 -1.09 -24.68 -28.66
N SER A 293 0.02 -25.38 -28.54
CA SER A 293 1.33 -24.95 -29.08
C SER A 293 1.35 -24.76 -30.60
N SER A 294 0.47 -25.44 -31.35
CA SER A 294 0.36 -25.24 -32.82
C SER A 294 -0.18 -23.85 -33.22
N ALA A 295 -0.75 -23.11 -32.28
CA ALA A 295 -1.20 -21.73 -32.48
C ALA A 295 -0.10 -20.70 -32.18
N TRP A 296 1.03 -21.12 -31.63
CA TRP A 296 2.11 -20.21 -31.24
C TRP A 296 2.96 -19.83 -32.46
N THR A 297 3.40 -18.59 -32.47
CA THR A 297 4.28 -18.06 -33.51
C THR A 297 5.69 -18.01 -32.94
N PRO A 298 6.74 -18.49 -33.66
CA PRO A 298 8.12 -18.32 -33.23
C PRO A 298 8.43 -16.84 -33.01
N ALA A 299 9.06 -16.52 -31.88
CA ALA A 299 9.55 -15.18 -31.66
C ALA A 299 10.64 -14.88 -32.70
N ASN A 300 10.44 -13.86 -33.55
CA ASN A 300 11.52 -13.36 -34.39
C ASN A 300 12.58 -12.77 -33.45
N ARG A 301 13.77 -13.36 -33.47
CA ARG A 301 14.97 -12.87 -32.76
C ARG A 301 15.53 -11.65 -33.44
#